data_b45a592ad0a30234c3eb17d68ca63459
#
_entry.id   b45a592ad0a30234c3eb17d68ca63459
#
_cell.length_a   1.000
_cell.length_b   1.000
_cell.length_c   1.000
_cell.angle_alpha   90.00
_cell.angle_beta   90.00
_cell.angle_gamma   90.00
#
_symmetry.space_group_name_H-M   'P 1'
#
loop_
_entity.id
_entity.type
_entity.pdbx_description
1 polymer ?
#
loop_
_entity_poly.entity_id
_entity_poly.type
_entity_poly.pdbx_seq_one_letter_code
_entity_poly.pdbx_strand_id
1 'polypeptide(L)'
;MRSGTDNVPGIAGLAKSGEIVYRHFDEQTAQMRACKHRLIEGLRELDDVVIHGMPEEEGAPQIVNASFLNVRSEVLLHTMEDRQIYVSAGSACSSHKRAGSPTLTAIGASKAEMESAVRFSFSEFTTLEQIDYTLDTLREVLPMLRRFTRK
;
A
#
# COMPACT_ATOMS: atom_id res chain seq x y z
N MET A 1 -21.92 20.16 20.94
CA MET A 1 -22.94 19.15 21.35
C MET A 1 -23.82 18.88 20.15
N ARG A 2 -24.04 17.61 19.80
CA ARG A 2 -24.99 17.21 18.75
C ARG A 2 -26.39 17.17 19.37
N SER A 3 -27.37 17.86 18.78
CA SER A 3 -28.76 17.75 19.18
C SER A 3 -29.42 16.55 18.54
N GLY A 4 -30.23 15.83 19.25
CA GLY A 4 -30.97 14.63 18.79
C GLY A 4 -30.66 13.37 19.60
N THR A 5 -31.31 12.26 19.26
CA THR A 5 -31.11 10.97 19.91
C THR A 5 -29.76 10.37 19.51
N ASP A 6 -29.03 9.85 20.47
CA ASP A 6 -27.75 9.18 20.23
C ASP A 6 -27.94 7.92 19.38
N ASN A 7 -26.97 7.67 18.50
CA ASN A 7 -26.93 6.46 17.66
C ASN A 7 -26.43 5.26 18.49
N VAL A 8 -27.25 4.78 19.42
CA VAL A 8 -26.91 3.66 20.32
C VAL A 8 -26.50 2.41 19.55
N PRO A 9 -27.19 1.98 18.47
CA PRO A 9 -26.75 0.83 17.68
C PRO A 9 -25.36 1.01 17.07
N GLY A 10 -25.04 2.18 16.56
CA GLY A 10 -23.71 2.48 16.01
C GLY A 10 -22.62 2.48 17.08
N ILE A 11 -22.91 3.01 18.27
CA ILE A 11 -21.99 2.99 19.42
C ILE A 11 -21.74 1.54 19.88
N ALA A 12 -22.79 0.73 20.01
CA ALA A 12 -22.67 -0.68 20.38
C ALA A 12 -21.88 -1.49 19.33
N GLY A 13 -22.13 -1.23 18.04
CA GLY A 13 -21.38 -1.84 16.93
C GLY A 13 -19.89 -1.49 16.97
N LEU A 14 -19.56 -0.22 17.21
CA LEU A 14 -18.17 0.23 17.36
C LEU A 14 -17.49 -0.44 18.55
N ALA A 15 -18.16 -0.51 19.70
CA ALA A 15 -17.63 -1.17 20.88
C ALA A 15 -17.37 -2.66 20.62
N LYS A 16 -18.30 -3.35 19.95
CA LYS A 16 -18.14 -4.76 19.58
C LYS A 16 -17.02 -5.01 18.59
N SER A 17 -16.88 -4.13 17.59
CA SER A 17 -15.76 -4.17 16.64
C SER A 17 -14.43 -4.00 17.35
N GLY A 18 -14.33 -3.02 18.27
CA GLY A 18 -13.13 -2.83 19.08
C GLY A 18 -12.79 -4.06 19.92
N GLU A 19 -13.78 -4.66 20.61
CA GLU A 19 -13.58 -5.89 21.40
C GLU A 19 -12.98 -7.02 20.53
N ILE A 20 -13.50 -7.23 19.31
CA ILE A 20 -13.03 -8.28 18.40
C ILE A 20 -11.58 -8.01 17.97
N VAL A 21 -11.28 -6.78 17.54
CA VAL A 21 -9.92 -6.40 17.10
C VAL A 21 -8.91 -6.54 18.22
N TYR A 22 -9.22 -6.02 19.43
CA TYR A 22 -8.27 -6.08 20.55
C TYR A 22 -8.07 -7.49 21.11
N ARG A 23 -9.02 -8.40 20.93
CA ARG A 23 -8.86 -9.79 21.37
C ARG A 23 -7.74 -10.54 20.64
N HIS A 24 -7.48 -10.19 19.38
CA HIS A 24 -6.50 -10.83 18.49
C HIS A 24 -5.43 -9.86 18.00
N PHE A 25 -5.28 -8.72 18.68
CA PHE A 25 -4.47 -7.60 18.18
C PHE A 25 -3.00 -7.99 17.92
N ASP A 26 -2.37 -8.69 18.87
CA ASP A 26 -0.95 -9.05 18.75
C ASP A 26 -0.73 -10.07 17.63
N GLU A 27 -1.60 -11.06 17.51
CA GLU A 27 -1.56 -12.09 16.46
C GLU A 27 -1.75 -11.46 15.07
N GLN A 28 -2.78 -10.63 14.91
CA GLN A 28 -3.09 -9.93 13.66
C GLN A 28 -1.96 -8.98 13.26
N THR A 29 -1.39 -8.27 14.22
CA THR A 29 -0.26 -7.36 13.99
C THR A 29 0.99 -8.14 13.57
N ALA A 30 1.27 -9.28 14.20
CA ALA A 30 2.40 -10.13 13.84
C ALA A 30 2.27 -10.66 12.40
N GLN A 31 1.07 -11.09 12.00
CA GLN A 31 0.78 -11.53 10.62
C GLN A 31 1.03 -10.41 9.61
N MET A 32 0.50 -9.22 9.85
CA MET A 32 0.72 -8.07 8.96
C MET A 32 2.20 -7.67 8.87
N ARG A 33 2.96 -7.75 9.99
CA ARG A 33 4.40 -7.50 10.00
C ARG A 33 5.16 -8.54 9.18
N ALA A 34 4.80 -9.82 9.27
CA ALA A 34 5.40 -10.87 8.46
C ALA A 34 5.17 -10.62 6.95
N CYS A 35 3.96 -10.25 6.54
CA CYS A 35 3.63 -9.88 5.17
C CYS A 35 4.42 -8.64 4.71
N LYS A 36 4.50 -7.61 5.56
CA LYS A 36 5.28 -6.40 5.30
C LYS A 36 6.76 -6.72 5.10
N HIS A 37 7.34 -7.47 6.00
CA HIS A 37 8.75 -7.89 5.94
C HIS A 37 9.03 -8.62 4.62
N ARG A 38 8.23 -9.64 4.32
CA ARG A 38 8.37 -10.43 3.09
C ARG A 38 8.26 -9.59 1.82
N LEU A 39 7.32 -8.62 1.79
CA LEU A 39 7.18 -7.72 0.66
C LEU A 39 8.42 -6.81 0.52
N ILE A 40 8.88 -6.20 1.61
CA ILE A 40 10.04 -5.30 1.60
C ILE A 40 11.30 -6.03 1.14
N GLU A 41 11.55 -7.25 1.63
CA GLU A 41 12.69 -8.08 1.17
C GLU A 41 12.63 -8.30 -0.35
N GLY A 42 11.50 -8.75 -0.87
CA GLY A 42 11.36 -9.00 -2.31
C GLY A 42 11.40 -7.73 -3.16
N LEU A 43 10.92 -6.58 -2.65
CA LEU A 43 11.03 -5.30 -3.35
C LEU A 43 12.48 -4.80 -3.43
N ARG A 44 13.32 -5.09 -2.43
CA ARG A 44 14.74 -4.74 -2.43
C ARG A 44 15.56 -5.51 -3.49
N GLU A 45 15.07 -6.64 -3.94
CA GLU A 45 15.68 -7.43 -5.02
C GLU A 45 15.37 -6.87 -6.42
N LEU A 46 14.41 -5.96 -6.53
CA LEU A 46 13.98 -5.38 -7.80
C LEU A 46 14.77 -4.09 -8.10
N ASP A 47 15.22 -3.95 -9.35
CA ASP A 47 15.89 -2.74 -9.80
C ASP A 47 14.94 -1.54 -9.82
N ASP A 48 15.49 -0.34 -9.61
CA ASP A 48 14.76 0.93 -9.72
C ASP A 48 13.50 0.99 -8.84
N VAL A 49 13.54 0.43 -7.64
CA VAL A 49 12.48 0.52 -6.63
C VAL A 49 12.96 1.32 -5.43
N VAL A 50 12.16 2.29 -5.00
CA VAL A 50 12.41 3.12 -3.80
C VAL A 50 11.28 2.86 -2.80
N ILE A 51 11.62 2.36 -1.62
CA ILE A 51 10.67 2.13 -0.53
C ILE A 51 10.62 3.38 0.36
N HIS A 52 9.41 3.86 0.65
CA HIS A 52 9.18 5.08 1.41
C HIS A 52 8.69 4.80 2.84
N GLY A 53 9.04 5.71 3.73
CA GLY A 53 8.53 5.74 5.10
C GLY A 53 9.58 5.50 6.18
N MET A 54 9.10 5.22 7.38
CA MET A 54 9.92 4.92 8.55
C MET A 54 10.62 3.56 8.41
N PRO A 55 11.69 3.29 9.18
CA PRO A 55 12.25 1.96 9.31
C PRO A 55 11.15 0.93 9.55
N GLU A 56 11.36 -0.30 9.08
CA GLU A 56 10.32 -1.33 9.02
C GLU A 56 9.65 -1.59 10.38
N GLU A 57 10.46 -1.63 11.45
CA GLU A 57 9.99 -1.88 12.81
C GLU A 57 9.16 -0.74 13.39
N GLU A 58 9.46 0.52 12.98
CA GLU A 58 8.82 1.73 13.48
C GLU A 58 7.56 2.09 12.68
N GLY A 59 7.47 1.60 11.45
CA GLY A 59 6.37 1.90 10.55
C GLY A 59 5.10 1.10 10.85
N ALA A 60 3.95 1.59 10.36
CA ALA A 60 2.67 0.90 10.46
C ALA A 60 2.75 -0.51 9.83
N PRO A 61 2.29 -1.57 10.51
CA PRO A 61 2.45 -2.95 10.05
C PRO A 61 1.67 -3.25 8.76
N GLN A 62 0.58 -2.55 8.54
CA GLN A 62 -0.38 -2.82 7.46
C GLN A 62 -0.09 -2.08 6.15
N ILE A 63 0.99 -1.30 6.06
CA ILE A 63 1.24 -0.44 4.88
C ILE A 63 2.70 -0.54 4.42
N VAL A 64 2.88 -0.68 3.09
CA VAL A 64 4.13 -0.42 2.39
C VAL A 64 3.84 0.55 1.24
N ASN A 65 4.65 1.60 1.11
CA ASN A 65 4.62 2.48 -0.04
C ASN A 65 5.97 2.36 -0.78
N ALA A 66 5.91 2.12 -2.08
CA ALA A 66 7.09 2.00 -2.92
C ALA A 66 6.88 2.67 -4.27
N SER A 67 7.93 3.30 -4.78
CA SER A 67 7.99 3.89 -6.12
C SER A 67 8.72 2.95 -7.07
N PHE A 68 8.12 2.69 -8.20
CA PHE A 68 8.67 1.87 -9.28
C PHE A 68 9.14 2.78 -10.42
N LEU A 69 10.39 3.26 -10.32
CA LEU A 69 10.90 4.26 -11.25
C LEU A 69 10.77 3.80 -12.70
N ASN A 70 10.50 4.78 -13.58
CA ASN A 70 10.24 4.55 -14.99
C ASN A 70 8.96 3.77 -15.31
N VAL A 71 8.02 3.67 -14.35
CA VAL A 71 6.67 3.13 -14.57
C VAL A 71 5.66 4.10 -13.95
N ARG A 72 4.65 4.52 -14.71
CA ARG A 72 3.56 5.34 -14.14
C ARG A 72 2.72 4.50 -13.19
N SER A 73 2.44 5.04 -12.01
CA SER A 73 1.69 4.34 -10.96
C SER A 73 0.30 3.86 -11.44
N GLU A 74 -0.37 4.62 -12.30
CA GLU A 74 -1.67 4.25 -12.88
C GLU A 74 -1.57 3.03 -13.81
N VAL A 75 -0.50 2.97 -14.62
CA VAL A 75 -0.26 1.83 -15.52
C VAL A 75 0.02 0.57 -14.71
N LEU A 76 0.87 0.68 -13.70
CA LEU A 76 1.17 -0.43 -12.80
C LEU A 76 -0.09 -0.89 -12.06
N LEU A 77 -0.89 0.05 -11.52
CA LEU A 77 -2.14 -0.25 -10.81
C LEU A 77 -3.07 -1.10 -11.67
N HIS A 78 -3.38 -0.69 -12.90
CA HIS A 78 -4.27 -1.44 -13.78
C HIS A 78 -3.67 -2.79 -14.20
N THR A 79 -2.35 -2.86 -14.43
CA THR A 79 -1.67 -4.13 -14.73
C THR A 79 -1.77 -5.12 -13.56
N MET A 80 -1.66 -4.64 -12.31
CA MET A 80 -1.83 -5.46 -11.11
C MET A 80 -3.29 -5.88 -10.92
N GLU A 81 -4.25 -4.97 -11.19
CA GLU A 81 -5.68 -5.23 -11.13
C GLU A 81 -6.10 -6.34 -12.10
N ASP A 82 -5.56 -6.37 -13.31
CA ASP A 82 -5.76 -7.46 -14.28
C ASP A 82 -5.28 -8.83 -13.76
N ARG A 83 -4.36 -8.83 -12.81
CA ARG A 83 -3.86 -10.02 -12.10
C ARG A 83 -4.54 -10.23 -10.74
N GLN A 84 -5.67 -9.57 -10.48
CA GLN A 84 -6.44 -9.65 -9.23
C GLN A 84 -5.66 -9.17 -8.00
N ILE A 85 -4.68 -8.28 -8.18
CA ILE A 85 -3.92 -7.65 -7.12
C ILE A 85 -4.34 -6.18 -7.02
N TYR A 86 -5.01 -5.82 -5.93
CA TYR A 86 -5.57 -4.50 -5.72
C TYR A 86 -4.65 -3.65 -4.86
N VAL A 87 -4.11 -2.61 -5.46
CA VAL A 87 -3.20 -1.64 -4.84
C VAL A 87 -3.76 -0.22 -4.96
N SER A 88 -3.12 0.75 -4.35
CA SER A 88 -3.53 2.16 -4.46
C SER A 88 -2.42 3.01 -5.06
N ALA A 89 -2.74 3.81 -6.07
CA ALA A 89 -1.87 4.85 -6.59
C ALA A 89 -2.31 6.22 -6.04
N GLY A 90 -1.35 7.05 -5.63
CA GLY A 90 -1.64 8.35 -5.02
C GLY A 90 -2.33 9.37 -5.93
N SER A 91 -2.27 9.15 -7.26
CA SER A 91 -2.88 10.01 -8.27
C SER A 91 -4.37 9.71 -8.54
N ALA A 92 -4.85 8.52 -8.21
CA ALA A 92 -6.21 8.08 -8.58
C ALA A 92 -7.33 8.90 -7.94
N CYS A 93 -7.13 9.45 -6.73
CA CYS A 93 -8.13 10.25 -6.03
C CYS A 93 -8.00 11.77 -6.27
N SER A 94 -6.94 12.24 -6.93
CA SER A 94 -6.65 13.66 -7.15
C SER A 94 -6.62 14.07 -8.62
N SER A 95 -7.38 13.40 -9.47
CA SER A 95 -7.52 13.70 -10.91
C SER A 95 -7.89 15.16 -11.23
N HIS A 96 -8.28 15.96 -10.24
CA HIS A 96 -8.56 17.39 -10.36
C HIS A 96 -7.49 18.33 -9.79
N LYS A 97 -6.44 17.83 -9.12
CA LYS A 97 -5.35 18.69 -8.64
C LYS A 97 -3.99 18.09 -9.04
N ARG A 98 -3.23 18.81 -9.82
CA ARG A 98 -1.82 18.52 -10.21
C ARG A 98 -0.82 18.47 -9.01
N ALA A 99 -1.30 18.46 -7.80
CA ALA A 99 -0.47 18.35 -6.59
C ALA A 99 -0.32 16.86 -6.26
N GLY A 100 0.92 16.36 -6.35
CA GLY A 100 1.28 14.99 -5.93
C GLY A 100 0.87 14.69 -4.49
N SER A 101 1.13 13.48 -4.01
CA SER A 101 0.81 13.08 -2.64
C SER A 101 1.43 14.05 -1.61
N PRO A 102 0.63 14.72 -0.76
CA PRO A 102 1.16 15.61 0.28
C PRO A 102 2.11 14.88 1.23
N THR A 103 1.84 13.60 1.51
CA THR A 103 2.68 12.77 2.37
C THR A 103 4.05 12.53 1.74
N LEU A 104 4.10 12.13 0.47
CA LEU A 104 5.37 11.91 -0.23
C LEU A 104 6.15 13.21 -0.39
N THR A 105 5.47 14.33 -0.64
CA THR A 105 6.10 15.67 -0.66
C THR A 105 6.73 16.00 0.70
N ALA A 106 6.02 15.75 1.81
CA ALA A 106 6.49 16.05 3.15
C ALA A 106 7.74 15.24 3.56
N ILE A 107 7.89 14.01 3.04
CA ILE A 107 9.09 13.18 3.27
C ILE A 107 10.18 13.42 2.23
N GLY A 108 10.02 14.40 1.32
CA GLY A 108 11.05 14.80 0.37
C GLY A 108 11.18 13.91 -0.88
N ALA A 109 10.14 13.11 -1.20
CA ALA A 109 10.15 12.30 -2.41
C ALA A 109 10.23 13.17 -3.67
N SER A 110 11.03 12.77 -4.64
CA SER A 110 11.15 13.43 -5.93
C SER A 110 9.87 13.31 -6.76
N LYS A 111 9.74 14.14 -7.79
CA LYS A 111 8.60 14.07 -8.70
C LYS A 111 8.48 12.70 -9.37
N ALA A 112 9.60 12.11 -9.80
CA ALA A 112 9.64 10.81 -10.44
C ALA A 112 9.15 9.70 -9.49
N GLU A 113 9.53 9.76 -8.21
CA GLU A 113 9.05 8.86 -7.18
C GLU A 113 7.55 9.03 -6.94
N MET A 114 7.06 10.26 -6.83
CA MET A 114 5.63 10.53 -6.63
C MET A 114 4.75 10.03 -7.79
N GLU A 115 5.22 10.15 -9.04
CA GLU A 115 4.50 9.70 -10.23
C GLU A 115 4.48 8.17 -10.39
N SER A 116 5.39 7.46 -9.71
CA SER A 116 5.55 6.01 -9.78
C SER A 116 5.19 5.28 -8.47
N ALA A 117 4.68 6.03 -7.47
CA ALA A 117 4.41 5.50 -6.15
C ALA A 117 3.11 4.67 -6.09
N VAL A 118 3.22 3.47 -5.51
CA VAL A 118 2.11 2.57 -5.23
C VAL A 118 2.11 2.20 -3.76
N ARG A 119 0.92 2.15 -3.15
CA ARG A 119 0.72 1.72 -1.78
C ARG A 119 0.10 0.34 -1.73
N PHE A 120 0.77 -0.58 -1.07
CA PHE A 120 0.26 -1.88 -0.66
C PHE A 120 -0.35 -1.75 0.73
N SER A 121 -1.50 -2.38 0.94
CA SER A 121 -2.18 -2.39 2.24
C SER A 121 -2.57 -3.82 2.60
N PHE A 122 -2.29 -4.21 3.83
CA PHE A 122 -2.54 -5.54 4.36
C PHE A 122 -3.67 -5.52 5.38
N SER A 123 -4.27 -6.67 5.58
CA SER A 123 -5.17 -6.96 6.70
C SER A 123 -4.72 -8.24 7.39
N GLU A 124 -5.40 -8.61 8.46
CA GLU A 124 -5.22 -9.88 9.16
C GLU A 124 -5.48 -11.11 8.26
N PHE A 125 -6.17 -10.91 7.13
CA PHE A 125 -6.47 -11.98 6.15
C PHE A 125 -5.42 -12.10 5.05
N THR A 126 -4.47 -11.17 4.99
CA THR A 126 -3.41 -11.22 3.97
C THR A 126 -2.43 -12.33 4.29
N THR A 127 -2.11 -13.17 3.31
CA THR A 127 -1.20 -14.32 3.48
C THR A 127 0.16 -14.10 2.81
N LEU A 128 1.15 -14.86 3.23
CA LEU A 128 2.49 -14.82 2.61
C LEU A 128 2.46 -15.28 1.15
N GLU A 129 1.59 -16.25 0.80
CA GLU A 129 1.41 -16.71 -0.57
C GLU A 129 0.89 -15.59 -1.49
N GLN A 130 0.00 -14.72 -0.98
CA GLN A 130 -0.47 -13.55 -1.72
C GLN A 130 0.66 -12.53 -1.92
N ILE A 131 1.55 -12.39 -0.95
CA ILE A 131 2.74 -11.53 -1.08
C ILE A 131 3.70 -12.10 -2.12
N ASP A 132 3.99 -13.40 -2.07
CA ASP A 132 4.86 -14.06 -3.05
C ASP A 132 4.28 -13.94 -4.46
N TYR A 133 2.99 -14.19 -4.65
CA TYR A 133 2.30 -13.97 -5.92
C TYR A 133 2.42 -12.53 -6.42
N THR A 134 2.31 -11.56 -5.51
CA THR A 134 2.49 -10.13 -5.83
C THR A 134 3.91 -9.83 -6.30
N LEU A 135 4.92 -10.37 -5.62
CA LEU A 135 6.33 -10.21 -6.00
C LEU A 135 6.65 -10.87 -7.35
N ASP A 136 6.13 -12.06 -7.60
CA ASP A 136 6.33 -12.76 -8.88
C ASP A 136 5.66 -12.00 -10.03
N THR A 137 4.46 -11.46 -9.80
CA THR A 137 3.79 -10.60 -10.76
C THR A 137 4.62 -9.34 -11.06
N LEU A 138 5.16 -8.67 -10.04
CA LEU A 138 6.03 -7.51 -10.23
C LEU A 138 7.29 -7.85 -11.03
N ARG A 139 7.94 -8.98 -10.75
CA ARG A 139 9.11 -9.46 -11.52
C ARG A 139 8.79 -9.66 -13.00
N GLU A 140 7.60 -10.17 -13.29
CA GLU A 140 7.13 -10.40 -14.68
C GLU A 140 6.82 -9.08 -15.40
N VAL A 141 6.04 -8.18 -14.77
CA VAL A 141 5.46 -7.03 -15.48
C VAL A 141 6.39 -5.81 -15.56
N LEU A 142 7.22 -5.54 -14.54
CA LEU A 142 8.06 -4.34 -14.50
C LEU A 142 9.02 -4.24 -15.69
N PRO A 143 9.74 -5.29 -16.12
CA PRO A 143 10.63 -5.19 -17.28
C PRO A 143 9.89 -4.85 -18.57
N MET A 144 8.66 -5.32 -18.73
CA MET A 144 7.80 -5.03 -19.87
C MET A 144 7.35 -3.57 -19.83
N LEU A 145 6.80 -3.11 -18.72
CA LEU A 145 6.26 -1.75 -18.56
C LEU A 145 7.35 -0.68 -18.77
N ARG A 146 8.55 -0.91 -18.27
CA ARG A 146 9.68 0.01 -18.43
C ARG A 146 10.14 0.18 -19.88
N ARG A 147 9.94 -0.82 -20.75
CA ARG A 147 10.25 -0.70 -22.20
C ARG A 147 9.38 0.33 -22.90
N PHE A 148 8.14 0.48 -22.47
CA PHE A 148 7.19 1.42 -23.09
C PHE A 148 7.34 2.86 -22.57
N THR A 149 8.04 3.07 -21.46
CA THR A 149 8.20 4.40 -20.84
C THR A 149 9.49 5.10 -21.30
N ARG A 150 10.40 4.39 -21.96
CA ARG A 150 11.64 4.97 -22.52
C ARG A 150 11.32 5.72 -23.82
N LYS A 151 10.88 7.00 -23.69
CA LYS A 151 11.03 8.03 -24.73
C LYS A 151 11.26 9.37 -24.08
#